data_08ec9001a8cc38d3f04d8aaa6a098d36
#
_entry.id   08ec9001a8cc38d3f04d8aaa6a098d36
#
_cell.length_a   1.000
_cell.length_b   1.000
_cell.length_c   1.000
_cell.angle_alpha   90.00
_cell.angle_beta   90.00
_cell.angle_gamma   90.00
#
_symmetry.space_group_name_H-M   'P 1'
#
loop_
_entity.id
_entity.type
_entity.pdbx_description
1 polymer ?
#
loop_
_entity_poly.entity_id
_entity_poly.type
_entity_poly.pdbx_seq_one_letter_code
_entity_poly.pdbx_strand_id
1 'polypeptide(L)'
;MAFEVRIREVASDFPVQQSKSEYDDWGPKSPEAAGMEISRWIIEVSIDNAWHEVGNLSAHAVWYGPTQGSKAMNIGISILEHYRGKGIGSIAQKLLAQELHHRGYVRVEASTDISNIPEQRALQRAGFNYEGTLRRAQARADGLHDLQVWSHLS
;
A
#
# COMPACT_ATOMS: atom_id res chain seq x y z
N MET A 1 7.23 1.73 22.42
CA MET A 1 5.88 2.29 22.62
C MET A 1 5.06 2.06 21.36
N ALA A 2 3.88 1.49 21.51
CA ALA A 2 2.98 1.30 20.38
C ALA A 2 2.18 2.59 20.12
N PHE A 3 2.03 2.95 18.86
CA PHE A 3 1.18 4.05 18.45
C PHE A 3 -0.27 3.58 18.31
N GLU A 4 -1.21 4.43 18.69
CA GLU A 4 -2.59 4.30 18.24
C GLU A 4 -2.65 4.82 16.80
N VAL A 5 -3.08 3.95 15.88
CA VAL A 5 -3.07 4.21 14.44
C VAL A 5 -4.50 4.16 13.92
N ARG A 6 -4.85 5.11 13.06
CA ARG A 6 -6.11 5.05 12.29
C ARG A 6 -5.84 5.38 10.83
N ILE A 7 -6.77 4.97 9.98
CA ILE A 7 -6.78 5.36 8.57
C ILE A 7 -8.08 6.12 8.30
N ARG A 8 -8.00 7.11 7.41
CA ARG A 8 -9.14 7.96 7.06
C ARG A 8 -9.18 8.13 5.55
N GLU A 9 -10.26 7.68 4.92
CA GLU A 9 -10.44 7.84 3.49
C GLU A 9 -10.60 9.30 3.12
N VAL A 10 -9.95 9.70 2.04
CA VAL A 10 -9.99 11.06 1.50
C VAL A 10 -10.23 11.00 -0.01
N ALA A 11 -10.56 12.13 -0.62
CA ALA A 11 -10.67 12.21 -2.07
C ALA A 11 -9.34 11.84 -2.73
N SER A 12 -9.39 11.26 -3.93
CA SER A 12 -8.20 10.78 -4.64
C SER A 12 -7.18 11.89 -4.95
N ASP A 13 -7.66 13.13 -5.06
CA ASP A 13 -6.86 14.34 -5.30
C ASP A 13 -6.48 15.09 -4.01
N PHE A 14 -6.84 14.55 -2.85
CA PHE A 14 -6.50 15.15 -1.56
C PHE A 14 -4.97 15.30 -1.44
N PRO A 15 -4.46 16.48 -1.06
CA PRO A 15 -3.02 16.68 -0.94
C PRO A 15 -2.46 15.87 0.24
N VAL A 16 -1.53 14.96 -0.07
CA VAL A 16 -0.83 14.15 0.92
C VAL A 16 0.60 14.63 1.07
N GLN A 17 1.16 14.47 2.26
CA GLN A 17 2.57 14.76 2.48
C GLN A 17 3.42 13.75 1.70
N GLN A 18 4.40 14.25 0.97
CA GLN A 18 5.28 13.41 0.16
C GLN A 18 6.45 12.91 0.99
N SER A 19 6.84 11.69 0.71
CA SER A 19 7.97 11.03 1.35
C SER A 19 8.93 10.57 0.25
N LYS A 20 10.23 10.62 0.52
CA LYS A 20 11.25 10.11 -0.41
C LYS A 20 11.60 8.67 -0.04
N SER A 21 11.70 7.83 -1.06
CA SER A 21 12.14 6.44 -0.93
C SER A 21 12.83 6.02 -2.21
N GLU A 22 13.86 5.20 -2.10
CA GLU A 22 14.51 4.58 -3.25
C GLU A 22 13.54 3.72 -4.08
N TYR A 23 12.45 3.25 -3.45
CA TYR A 23 11.42 2.43 -4.12
C TYR A 23 10.38 3.26 -4.84
N ASP A 24 10.43 4.59 -4.75
CA ASP A 24 9.52 5.52 -5.43
C ASP A 24 10.20 6.32 -6.54
N ASP A 25 11.43 5.96 -6.91
CA ASP A 25 12.14 6.59 -8.02
C ASP A 25 11.75 5.91 -9.34
N TRP A 26 10.68 6.38 -9.92
CA TRP A 26 10.06 5.80 -11.11
C TRP A 26 10.66 6.29 -12.43
N GLY A 27 11.28 7.47 -12.43
CA GLY A 27 11.57 8.18 -13.65
C GLY A 27 10.28 8.78 -14.28
N PRO A 28 10.28 9.08 -15.59
CA PRO A 28 9.10 9.62 -16.26
C PRO A 28 7.92 8.66 -16.22
N LYS A 29 6.75 9.17 -15.77
CA LYS A 29 5.52 8.37 -15.66
C LYS A 29 4.73 8.38 -16.96
N SER A 30 4.10 7.25 -17.28
CA SER A 30 3.21 7.15 -18.42
C SER A 30 1.88 7.85 -18.14
N PRO A 31 1.39 8.72 -19.08
CA PRO A 31 0.05 9.32 -18.94
C PRO A 31 -1.08 8.27 -18.91
N GLU A 32 -0.90 7.13 -19.56
CA GLU A 32 -1.89 6.04 -19.54
C GLU A 32 -2.06 5.44 -18.16
N ALA A 33 -0.95 5.26 -17.41
CA ALA A 33 -0.99 4.79 -16.04
C ALA A 33 -1.68 5.79 -15.10
N ALA A 34 -1.59 7.08 -15.39
CA ALA A 34 -2.23 8.13 -14.59
C ALA A 34 -3.76 8.12 -14.68
N GLY A 35 -4.34 7.42 -15.67
CA GLY A 35 -5.79 7.26 -15.81
C GLY A 35 -6.42 6.22 -14.89
N MET A 36 -5.62 5.52 -14.10
CA MET A 36 -6.12 4.51 -13.16
C MET A 36 -6.87 5.17 -12.02
N GLU A 37 -8.07 4.63 -11.70
CA GLU A 37 -8.84 5.08 -10.54
C GLU A 37 -8.19 4.59 -9.26
N ILE A 38 -7.82 5.52 -8.38
CA ILE A 38 -7.14 5.23 -7.12
C ILE A 38 -7.95 5.79 -5.96
N SER A 39 -8.26 4.95 -4.98
CA SER A 39 -8.78 5.38 -3.68
C SER A 39 -7.61 5.66 -2.73
N ARG A 40 -7.80 6.59 -1.80
CA ARG A 40 -6.71 7.05 -0.94
C ARG A 40 -7.16 7.19 0.51
N TRP A 41 -6.25 6.86 1.41
CA TRP A 41 -6.42 7.02 2.86
C TRP A 41 -5.21 7.74 3.44
N ILE A 42 -5.46 8.59 4.43
CA ILE A 42 -4.41 9.18 5.26
C ILE A 42 -4.18 8.26 6.46
N ILE A 43 -2.92 8.01 6.79
CA ILE A 43 -2.53 7.30 8.00
C ILE A 43 -2.24 8.33 9.08
N GLU A 44 -2.87 8.19 10.23
CA GLU A 44 -2.70 9.10 11.35
C GLU A 44 -2.35 8.34 12.62
N VAL A 45 -1.50 8.94 13.44
CA VAL A 45 -1.18 8.43 14.78
C VAL A 45 -1.56 9.46 15.83
N SER A 46 -1.96 8.98 17.01
CA SER A 46 -2.25 9.85 18.16
C SER A 46 -0.96 10.13 18.93
N ILE A 47 -0.62 11.41 19.06
CA ILE A 47 0.50 11.90 19.85
C ILE A 47 -0.01 13.05 20.68
N ASP A 48 0.13 12.98 22.02
CA ASP A 48 -0.32 14.04 22.95
C ASP A 48 -1.78 14.45 22.71
N ASN A 49 -2.65 13.45 22.54
CA ASN A 49 -4.09 13.62 22.30
C ASN A 49 -4.44 14.34 20.98
N ALA A 50 -3.52 14.38 20.03
CA ALA A 50 -3.76 14.94 18.70
C ALA A 50 -3.40 13.92 17.62
N TRP A 51 -4.16 13.94 16.53
CA TRP A 51 -3.88 13.08 15.37
C TRP A 51 -2.93 13.78 14.42
N HIS A 52 -1.88 13.07 14.03
CA HIS A 52 -0.86 13.55 13.11
C HIS A 52 -0.79 12.68 11.87
N GLU A 53 -0.76 13.29 10.71
CA GLU A 53 -0.52 12.57 9.45
C GLU A 53 0.90 12.02 9.43
N VAL A 54 1.04 10.72 9.20
CA VAL A 54 2.34 10.03 9.17
C VAL A 54 2.57 9.26 7.87
N GLY A 55 1.58 9.24 7.00
CA GLY A 55 1.68 8.56 5.71
C GLY A 55 0.34 8.47 5.00
N ASN A 56 0.33 7.72 3.93
CA ASN A 56 -0.90 7.47 3.18
C ASN A 56 -0.92 6.06 2.59
N LEU A 57 -2.11 5.62 2.26
CA LEU A 57 -2.39 4.36 1.58
C LEU A 57 -3.15 4.64 0.30
N SER A 58 -2.98 3.79 -0.67
CA SER A 58 -3.75 3.80 -1.90
C SER A 58 -4.31 2.41 -2.19
N ALA A 59 -5.37 2.35 -2.99
CA ALA A 59 -5.90 1.09 -3.50
C ALA A 59 -6.44 1.29 -4.91
N HIS A 60 -6.20 0.31 -5.76
CA HIS A 60 -6.77 0.28 -7.10
C HIS A 60 -7.25 -1.13 -7.44
N ALA A 61 -8.25 -1.22 -8.32
CA ALA A 61 -8.82 -2.50 -8.72
C ALA A 61 -7.88 -3.29 -9.64
N VAL A 62 -7.87 -4.60 -9.44
CA VAL A 62 -7.26 -5.57 -10.35
C VAL A 62 -8.33 -6.60 -10.71
N TRP A 63 -8.54 -6.82 -12.00
CA TRP A 63 -9.54 -7.76 -12.50
C TRP A 63 -8.87 -9.03 -13.01
N TYR A 64 -9.15 -10.15 -12.35
CA TYR A 64 -8.64 -11.46 -12.75
C TYR A 64 -9.61 -12.22 -13.65
N GLY A 65 -10.71 -11.59 -14.00
CA GLY A 65 -11.73 -12.11 -14.89
C GLY A 65 -12.84 -11.09 -15.04
N PRO A 66 -13.85 -11.35 -15.89
CA PRO A 66 -14.89 -10.36 -16.22
C PRO A 66 -16.06 -10.31 -15.21
N THR A 67 -16.03 -11.12 -14.18
CA THR A 67 -17.09 -11.19 -13.19
C THR A 67 -16.75 -10.35 -11.95
N GLN A 68 -17.77 -9.87 -11.25
CA GLN A 68 -17.59 -9.02 -10.06
C GLN A 68 -16.73 -9.69 -8.98
N GLY A 69 -16.87 -10.99 -8.78
CA GLY A 69 -16.06 -11.74 -7.81
C GLY A 69 -14.58 -11.84 -8.17
N SER A 70 -14.21 -11.50 -9.40
CA SER A 70 -12.81 -11.50 -9.86
C SER A 70 -12.10 -10.18 -9.60
N LYS A 71 -12.79 -9.18 -9.05
CA LYS A 71 -12.21 -7.89 -8.72
C LYS A 71 -11.48 -7.97 -7.38
N ALA A 72 -10.17 -7.79 -7.42
CA ALA A 72 -9.33 -7.65 -6.24
C ALA A 72 -8.91 -6.20 -6.05
N MET A 73 -8.37 -5.87 -4.90
CA MET A 73 -7.80 -4.54 -4.65
C MET A 73 -6.31 -4.68 -4.35
N ASN A 74 -5.50 -3.95 -5.09
CA ASN A 74 -4.07 -3.84 -4.83
C ASN A 74 -3.81 -2.57 -4.03
N ILE A 75 -3.09 -2.69 -2.93
CA ILE A 75 -2.82 -1.58 -2.03
C ILE A 75 -1.36 -1.12 -2.12
N GLY A 76 -1.16 0.17 -1.88
CA GLY A 76 0.16 0.77 -1.76
C GLY A 76 0.25 1.58 -0.48
N ILE A 77 1.46 1.81 0.00
CA ILE A 77 1.71 2.54 1.24
C ILE A 77 2.93 3.44 1.10
N SER A 78 2.86 4.59 1.76
CA SER A 78 3.98 5.49 1.96
C SER A 78 3.96 6.01 3.40
N ILE A 79 5.06 5.82 4.12
CA ILE A 79 5.23 6.32 5.49
C ILE A 79 6.25 7.45 5.46
N LEU A 80 5.96 8.56 6.13
CA LEU A 80 6.90 9.67 6.25
C LEU A 80 8.16 9.20 6.98
N GLU A 81 9.31 9.70 6.56
CA GLU A 81 10.63 9.21 6.98
C GLU A 81 10.77 9.12 8.50
N HIS A 82 10.33 10.13 9.23
CA HIS A 82 10.40 10.18 10.70
C HIS A 82 9.63 9.07 11.42
N TYR A 83 8.66 8.47 10.75
CA TYR A 83 7.75 7.49 11.35
C TYR A 83 8.03 6.06 10.88
N ARG A 84 9.07 5.85 10.08
CA ARG A 84 9.45 4.52 9.60
C ARG A 84 10.09 3.69 10.71
N GLY A 85 9.99 2.37 10.58
CA GLY A 85 10.58 1.43 11.53
C GLY A 85 9.90 1.36 12.89
N LYS A 86 8.65 1.83 13.00
CA LYS A 86 7.90 1.91 14.27
C LYS A 86 6.64 1.02 14.28
N GLY A 87 6.47 0.15 13.29
CA GLY A 87 5.32 -0.76 13.21
C GLY A 87 4.05 -0.15 12.65
N ILE A 88 4.04 1.13 12.28
CA ILE A 88 2.85 1.83 11.77
C ILE A 88 2.38 1.22 10.45
N GLY A 89 3.31 0.91 9.56
CA GLY A 89 2.99 0.34 8.25
C GLY A 89 2.24 -0.98 8.32
N SER A 90 2.63 -1.87 9.21
CA SER A 90 1.93 -3.15 9.38
C SER A 90 0.51 -2.96 9.91
N ILE A 91 0.32 -2.06 10.88
CA ILE A 91 -1.01 -1.76 11.43
C ILE A 91 -1.89 -1.13 10.37
N ALA A 92 -1.39 -0.13 9.64
CA ALA A 92 -2.15 0.59 8.62
C ALA A 92 -2.60 -0.34 7.48
N GLN A 93 -1.72 -1.21 7.00
CA GLN A 93 -2.04 -2.15 5.93
C GLN A 93 -3.05 -3.19 6.38
N LYS A 94 -2.97 -3.65 7.61
CA LYS A 94 -3.97 -4.55 8.19
C LYS A 94 -5.34 -3.87 8.29
N LEU A 95 -5.38 -2.63 8.77
CA LEU A 95 -6.62 -1.86 8.84
C LEU A 95 -7.26 -1.68 7.46
N LEU A 96 -6.46 -1.37 6.44
CA LEU A 96 -6.98 -1.23 5.09
C LEU A 96 -7.49 -2.55 4.53
N ALA A 97 -6.77 -3.64 4.73
CA ALA A 97 -7.22 -4.97 4.30
C ALA A 97 -8.57 -5.31 4.93
N GLN A 98 -8.72 -5.07 6.22
CA GLN A 98 -9.99 -5.30 6.93
C GLN A 98 -11.12 -4.43 6.38
N GLU A 99 -10.86 -3.15 6.12
CA GLU A 99 -11.85 -2.23 5.53
C GLU A 99 -12.30 -2.69 4.14
N LEU A 100 -11.36 -3.12 3.31
CA LEU A 100 -11.66 -3.60 1.96
C LEU A 100 -12.43 -4.92 2.00
N HIS A 101 -12.10 -5.83 2.92
CA HIS A 101 -12.91 -7.05 3.14
C HIS A 101 -14.32 -6.70 3.58
N HIS A 102 -14.47 -5.71 4.45
CA HIS A 102 -15.79 -5.24 4.90
C HIS A 102 -16.61 -4.70 3.73
N ARG A 103 -15.97 -4.11 2.72
CA ARG A 103 -16.62 -3.65 1.48
C ARG A 103 -16.93 -4.77 0.49
N GLY A 104 -16.58 -6.01 0.79
CA GLY A 104 -16.89 -7.19 -0.02
C GLY A 104 -15.75 -7.73 -0.87
N TYR A 105 -14.55 -7.17 -0.80
CA TYR A 105 -13.41 -7.70 -1.53
C TYR A 105 -12.83 -8.91 -0.79
N VAL A 106 -12.81 -10.06 -1.45
CA VAL A 106 -12.22 -11.29 -0.88
C VAL A 106 -10.70 -11.21 -0.87
N ARG A 107 -10.12 -10.66 -1.94
CA ARG A 107 -8.69 -10.59 -2.13
C ARG A 107 -8.19 -9.15 -2.07
N VAL A 108 -7.29 -8.90 -1.13
CA VAL A 108 -6.49 -7.67 -1.04
C VAL A 108 -5.05 -8.06 -1.27
N GLU A 109 -4.38 -7.42 -2.21
CA GLU A 109 -3.00 -7.75 -2.53
C GLU A 109 -2.09 -6.54 -2.42
N ALA A 110 -0.82 -6.81 -2.22
CA ALA A 110 0.24 -5.80 -2.19
C ALA A 110 1.45 -6.35 -2.95
N SER A 111 2.13 -5.46 -3.65
CA SER A 111 3.35 -5.80 -4.36
C SER A 111 4.50 -4.98 -3.79
N THR A 112 5.66 -5.60 -3.64
CA THR A 112 6.84 -4.90 -3.16
C THR A 112 8.09 -5.39 -3.88
N ASP A 113 9.08 -4.51 -4.01
CA ASP A 113 10.37 -4.87 -4.58
C ASP A 113 11.01 -6.00 -3.76
N ILE A 114 11.65 -6.95 -4.44
CA ILE A 114 12.30 -8.08 -3.76
C ILE A 114 13.42 -7.63 -2.80
N SER A 115 13.95 -6.43 -2.98
CA SER A 115 14.97 -5.86 -2.08
C SER A 115 14.39 -5.09 -0.90
N ASN A 116 13.09 -4.81 -0.91
CA ASN A 116 12.42 -4.04 0.14
C ASN A 116 12.06 -4.93 1.33
N ILE A 117 13.07 -5.32 2.09
CA ILE A 117 12.90 -6.22 3.25
C ILE A 117 11.99 -5.63 4.34
N PRO A 118 12.10 -4.34 4.70
CA PRO A 118 11.18 -3.77 5.70
C PRO A 118 9.71 -3.90 5.32
N GLU A 119 9.37 -3.68 4.04
CA GLU A 119 7.98 -3.80 3.56
C GLU A 119 7.51 -5.26 3.59
N GLN A 120 8.35 -6.20 3.20
CA GLN A 120 8.03 -7.63 3.28
C GLN A 120 7.69 -8.04 4.72
N ARG A 121 8.46 -7.55 5.68
CA ARG A 121 8.20 -7.80 7.11
C ARG A 121 6.90 -7.14 7.58
N ALA A 122 6.63 -5.92 7.13
CA ALA A 122 5.39 -5.22 7.47
C ALA A 122 4.17 -5.95 6.93
N LEU A 123 4.21 -6.44 5.69
CA LEU A 123 3.13 -7.23 5.09
C LEU A 123 2.91 -8.53 5.86
N GLN A 124 3.97 -9.23 6.21
CA GLN A 124 3.87 -10.46 7.00
C GLN A 124 3.20 -10.20 8.35
N ARG A 125 3.60 -9.14 9.05
CA ARG A 125 2.99 -8.76 10.34
C ARG A 125 1.54 -8.32 10.18
N ALA A 126 1.18 -7.73 9.06
CA ALA A 126 -0.18 -7.33 8.74
C ALA A 126 -1.10 -8.52 8.42
N GLY A 127 -0.55 -9.72 8.33
CA GLY A 127 -1.30 -10.94 8.02
C GLY A 127 -1.37 -11.28 6.54
N PHE A 128 -0.58 -10.63 5.70
CA PHE A 128 -0.45 -11.00 4.29
C PHE A 128 0.44 -12.22 4.15
N ASN A 129 0.14 -13.05 3.14
CA ASN A 129 0.92 -14.23 2.80
C ASN A 129 1.62 -14.00 1.46
N TYR A 130 2.89 -14.40 1.40
CA TYR A 130 3.67 -14.35 0.16
C TYR A 130 3.10 -15.37 -0.85
N GLU A 131 2.91 -14.93 -2.09
CA GLU A 131 2.38 -15.78 -3.16
C GLU A 131 3.39 -16.08 -4.26
N GLY A 132 4.31 -15.19 -4.51
CA GLY A 132 5.30 -15.42 -5.56
C GLY A 132 5.99 -14.14 -6.00
N THR A 133 6.88 -14.29 -6.99
CA THR A 133 7.65 -13.20 -7.56
C THR A 133 7.31 -13.04 -9.03
N LEU A 134 6.95 -11.82 -9.42
CA LEU A 134 6.77 -11.43 -10.81
C LEU A 134 8.12 -10.89 -11.32
N ARG A 135 8.74 -11.62 -12.22
CA ARG A 135 10.06 -11.24 -12.73
C ARG A 135 9.96 -10.05 -13.68
N ARG A 136 10.82 -9.04 -13.50
CA ARG A 136 10.96 -7.87 -14.35
C ARG A 136 9.63 -7.12 -14.57
N ALA A 137 8.79 -7.10 -13.54
CA ALA A 137 7.43 -6.60 -13.65
C ALA A 137 7.31 -5.09 -13.50
N GLN A 138 8.30 -4.44 -12.87
CA GLN A 138 8.22 -3.03 -12.55
C GLN A 138 9.46 -2.30 -13.04
N ALA A 139 9.26 -1.26 -13.86
CA ALA A 139 10.32 -0.39 -14.31
C ALA A 139 10.46 0.79 -13.36
N ARG A 140 11.67 1.00 -12.87
CA ARG A 140 12.07 2.17 -12.09
C ARG A 140 13.14 2.94 -12.86
N ALA A 141 13.57 4.07 -12.33
CA ALA A 141 14.60 4.88 -12.98
C ALA A 141 15.90 4.11 -13.26
N ASP A 142 16.26 3.15 -12.41
CA ASP A 142 17.50 2.36 -12.51
C ASP A 142 17.35 1.05 -13.32
N GLY A 143 16.14 0.71 -13.77
CA GLY A 143 15.90 -0.49 -14.58
C GLY A 143 14.69 -1.30 -14.15
N LEU A 144 14.64 -2.55 -14.61
CA LEU A 144 13.54 -3.47 -14.33
C LEU A 144 13.77 -4.19 -13.00
N HIS A 145 12.72 -4.28 -12.22
CA HIS A 145 12.71 -4.89 -10.90
C HIS A 145 11.73 -6.05 -10.84
N ASP A 146 12.10 -7.07 -10.07
CA ASP A 146 11.19 -8.15 -9.73
C ASP A 146 10.32 -7.70 -8.54
N LEU A 147 9.04 -8.09 -8.58
CA LEU A 147 8.08 -7.79 -7.54
C LEU A 147 7.64 -9.03 -6.82
N GLN A 148 7.63 -9.00 -5.51
CA GLN A 148 6.89 -9.97 -4.72
C GLN A 148 5.42 -9.58 -4.66
N VAL A 149 4.54 -10.58 -4.74
CA VAL A 149 3.10 -10.41 -4.56
C VAL A 149 2.69 -11.08 -3.26
N TRP A 150 1.97 -10.35 -2.46
CA TRP A 150 1.44 -10.76 -1.16
C TRP A 150 -0.07 -10.60 -1.16
N SER A 151 -0.79 -11.44 -0.43
CA SER A 151 -2.25 -11.37 -0.36
C SER A 151 -2.78 -11.51 1.05
N HIS A 152 -3.91 -10.86 1.29
CA HIS A 152 -4.72 -10.98 2.48
C HIS A 152 -6.12 -11.39 2.05
N LEU A 153 -6.60 -12.53 2.52
CA LEU A 153 -7.91 -13.08 2.16
C LEU A 153 -8.90 -12.90 3.31
N SER A 154 -10.15 -12.66 2.94
CA SER A 154 -11.23 -12.57 3.94
C SER A 154 -11.59 -13.94 4.51
#